data_ed0556914b2441f62b175cb968b018fd
#
_entry.id   ed0556914b2441f62b175cb968b018fd
#
_cell.length_a   1.000
_cell.length_b   1.000
_cell.length_c   1.000
_cell.angle_alpha   90.00
_cell.angle_beta   90.00
_cell.angle_gamma   90.00
#
_symmetry.space_group_name_H-M   'P 1'
#
loop_
_entity.id
_entity.type
_entity.pdbx_description
1 polymer ?
#
loop_
_entity_poly.entity_id
_entity_poly.type
_entity_poly.pdbx_seq_one_letter_code
_entity_poly.pdbx_strand_id
1 'polypeptide(L)'
;MSSYDVIEYWNKRDNPNSKNPNERNTLKHISFVKENIRLNDKILDYGPGIGRILPAYTENNKVTGYDVSSKYKERLLETAKQRKIELNLIIDKAILTEFSFNNNEFDAVVSISVLLHQPPKDIVNIMCELARVATKVVIVSWHNPTIPYDSSDVRPDDSKFCFNHDYKEICKENNLKIDSWQYDNEAKQIYFVYRHD
;
A
#
# COMPACT_ATOMS: atom_id res chain seq x y z
N MET A 1 -3.60 -12.66 -24.02
CA MET A 1 -3.87 -11.77 -22.87
C MET A 1 -2.93 -10.58 -23.01
N SER A 2 -3.46 -9.33 -23.01
CA SER A 2 -2.59 -8.16 -22.98
C SER A 2 -1.78 -8.19 -21.68
N SER A 3 -0.47 -7.99 -21.78
CA SER A 3 0.38 -7.89 -20.59
C SER A 3 -0.13 -6.74 -19.72
N TYR A 4 -0.31 -6.99 -18.42
CA TYR A 4 -0.64 -5.95 -17.46
C TYR A 4 0.50 -4.94 -17.39
N ASP A 5 0.26 -3.76 -17.93
CA ASP A 5 1.14 -2.60 -17.74
C ASP A 5 0.56 -1.75 -16.60
N VAL A 6 1.11 -1.94 -15.41
CA VAL A 6 0.70 -1.26 -14.19
C VAL A 6 0.83 0.26 -14.32
N ILE A 7 1.87 0.72 -15.02
CA ILE A 7 2.15 2.15 -15.19
C ILE A 7 1.11 2.78 -16.10
N GLU A 8 0.87 2.16 -17.26
CA GLU A 8 -0.14 2.63 -18.22
C GLU A 8 -1.54 2.64 -17.57
N TYR A 9 -1.88 1.57 -16.85
CA TYR A 9 -3.16 1.46 -16.15
C TYR A 9 -3.37 2.59 -15.15
N TRP A 10 -2.42 2.85 -14.25
CA TRP A 10 -2.57 3.88 -13.21
C TRP A 10 -2.48 5.31 -13.76
N ASN A 11 -1.76 5.54 -14.84
CA ASN A 11 -1.72 6.86 -15.49
C ASN A 11 -3.00 7.18 -16.27
N LYS A 12 -3.70 6.16 -16.79
CA LYS A 12 -4.96 6.36 -17.53
C LYS A 12 -6.21 6.34 -16.64
N ARG A 13 -6.18 5.57 -15.56
CA ARG A 13 -7.34 5.38 -14.69
C ARG A 13 -7.63 6.62 -13.87
N ASP A 14 -8.90 7.09 -13.92
CA ASP A 14 -9.39 8.02 -12.91
C ASP A 14 -9.56 7.28 -11.59
N ASN A 15 -8.94 7.80 -10.53
CA ASN A 15 -9.09 7.20 -9.19
C ASN A 15 -10.55 7.35 -8.75
N PRO A 16 -11.32 6.26 -8.61
CA PRO A 16 -12.72 6.34 -8.21
C PRO A 16 -12.89 7.00 -6.83
N ASN A 17 -11.89 6.87 -5.95
CA ASN A 17 -11.88 7.54 -4.66
C ASN A 17 -11.65 9.06 -4.75
N SER A 18 -11.31 9.59 -5.93
CA SER A 18 -11.18 11.03 -6.12
C SER A 18 -12.51 11.78 -6.08
N LYS A 19 -13.61 11.09 -6.42
CA LYS A 19 -14.95 11.68 -6.51
C LYS A 19 -15.80 11.42 -5.26
N ASN A 20 -15.58 10.29 -4.60
CA ASN A 20 -16.30 9.94 -3.36
C ASN A 20 -15.48 8.90 -2.58
N PRO A 21 -14.44 9.33 -1.83
CA PRO A 21 -13.74 8.41 -0.95
C PRO A 21 -14.79 7.82 0.00
N ASN A 22 -14.87 6.50 0.11
CA ASN A 22 -15.68 5.88 1.16
C ASN A 22 -15.11 6.34 2.52
N GLU A 23 -15.68 7.41 3.04
CA GLU A 23 -15.17 8.12 4.21
C GLU A 23 -15.02 7.18 5.41
N ARG A 24 -15.97 6.27 5.61
CA ARG A 24 -15.94 5.29 6.70
C ARG A 24 -14.70 4.37 6.59
N ASN A 25 -14.41 3.84 5.39
CA ASN A 25 -13.25 2.99 5.19
C ASN A 25 -11.95 3.81 5.29
N THR A 26 -11.95 5.03 4.77
CA THR A 26 -10.80 5.93 4.88
C THR A 26 -10.47 6.23 6.34
N LEU A 27 -11.46 6.50 7.18
CA LEU A 27 -11.25 6.74 8.61
C LEU A 27 -10.72 5.49 9.33
N LYS A 28 -11.25 4.30 9.01
CA LYS A 28 -10.70 3.03 9.54
C LYS A 28 -9.23 2.83 9.16
N HIS A 29 -8.88 3.11 7.88
CA HIS A 29 -7.49 3.00 7.41
C HIS A 29 -6.56 3.98 8.15
N ILE A 30 -6.99 5.24 8.30
CA ILE A 30 -6.24 6.26 9.03
C ILE A 30 -6.03 5.84 10.49
N SER A 31 -7.09 5.34 11.18
CA SER A 31 -6.98 4.85 12.55
C SER A 31 -5.98 3.72 12.67
N PHE A 32 -6.10 2.71 11.81
CA PHE A 32 -5.19 1.57 11.80
C PHE A 32 -3.72 1.98 11.57
N VAL A 33 -3.47 2.90 10.64
CA VAL A 33 -2.11 3.41 10.41
C VAL A 33 -1.59 4.15 11.65
N LYS A 34 -2.41 5.05 12.26
CA LYS A 34 -2.03 5.78 13.48
C LYS A 34 -1.69 4.87 14.65
N GLU A 35 -2.38 3.76 14.81
CA GLU A 35 -2.13 2.78 15.87
C GLU A 35 -0.82 2.03 15.68
N ASN A 36 -0.30 2.00 14.44
CA ASN A 36 0.87 1.21 14.07
C ASN A 36 2.12 2.01 13.71
N ILE A 37 2.06 3.34 13.71
CA ILE A 37 3.21 4.23 13.54
C ILE A 37 3.44 5.07 14.80
N ARG A 38 4.65 5.64 14.93
CA ARG A 38 5.02 6.51 16.05
C ARG A 38 5.29 7.93 15.56
N LEU A 39 5.25 8.87 16.47
CA LEU A 39 5.79 10.21 16.24
C LEU A 39 7.28 10.08 15.87
N ASN A 40 7.72 10.86 14.90
CA ASN A 40 9.10 10.87 14.37
C ASN A 40 9.52 9.63 13.55
N ASP A 41 8.64 8.64 13.32
CA ASP A 41 8.97 7.54 12.41
C ASP A 41 9.33 8.10 11.03
N LYS A 42 10.38 7.53 10.41
CA LYS A 42 10.70 7.66 9.00
C LYS A 42 9.84 6.66 8.24
N ILE A 43 8.95 7.14 7.41
CA ILE A 43 7.89 6.33 6.79
C ILE A 43 8.10 6.26 5.27
N LEU A 44 8.00 5.05 4.72
CA LEU A 44 7.79 4.84 3.28
C LEU A 44 6.29 4.61 3.03
N ASP A 45 5.62 5.55 2.35
CA ASP A 45 4.24 5.39 1.87
C ASP A 45 4.29 4.80 0.45
N TYR A 46 4.02 3.49 0.36
CA TYR A 46 4.06 2.73 -0.87
C TYR A 46 2.71 2.79 -1.59
N GLY A 47 2.65 3.56 -2.66
CA GLY A 47 1.44 3.85 -3.43
C GLY A 47 0.54 4.90 -2.76
N PRO A 48 1.06 6.11 -2.41
CA PRO A 48 0.29 7.15 -1.72
C PRO A 48 -0.90 7.67 -2.53
N GLY A 49 -0.88 7.54 -3.86
CA GLY A 49 -1.92 8.00 -4.77
C GLY A 49 -2.25 9.48 -4.57
N ILE A 50 -3.51 9.78 -4.22
CA ILE A 50 -3.97 11.15 -3.96
C ILE A 50 -3.69 11.67 -2.54
N GLY A 51 -2.98 10.90 -1.71
CA GLY A 51 -2.68 11.29 -0.33
C GLY A 51 -3.80 11.03 0.67
N ARG A 52 -4.67 10.05 0.41
CA ARG A 52 -5.82 9.72 1.26
C ARG A 52 -5.43 9.37 2.71
N ILE A 53 -4.23 8.81 2.90
CA ILE A 53 -3.70 8.37 4.20
C ILE A 53 -2.83 9.44 4.88
N LEU A 54 -2.45 10.52 4.20
CA LEU A 54 -1.68 11.60 4.82
C LEU A 54 -2.23 12.09 6.18
N PRO A 55 -3.56 12.07 6.44
CA PRO A 55 -4.08 12.40 7.78
C PRO A 55 -3.65 11.47 8.92
N ALA A 56 -3.06 10.31 8.59
CA ALA A 56 -2.47 9.43 9.60
C ALA A 56 -1.11 9.92 10.10
N TYR A 57 -0.39 10.69 9.29
CA TYR A 57 0.94 11.19 9.60
C TYR A 57 0.88 12.55 10.30
N THR A 58 1.95 12.91 10.99
CA THR A 58 2.13 14.18 11.69
C THR A 58 3.27 14.98 11.05
N GLU A 59 3.37 16.27 11.38
CA GLU A 59 4.48 17.13 10.95
C GLU A 59 5.87 16.66 11.41
N ASN A 60 5.92 15.74 12.39
CA ASN A 60 7.16 15.17 12.90
C ASN A 60 7.59 13.89 12.15
N ASN A 61 6.72 13.32 11.32
CA ASN A 61 7.09 12.17 10.51
C ASN A 61 7.83 12.63 9.24
N LYS A 62 8.89 11.92 8.89
CA LYS A 62 9.56 12.07 7.59
C LYS A 62 8.98 11.05 6.62
N VAL A 63 8.21 11.52 5.64
CA VAL A 63 7.49 10.64 4.72
C VAL A 63 8.17 10.63 3.35
N THR A 64 8.52 9.44 2.87
CA THR A 64 8.88 9.21 1.48
C THR A 64 7.70 8.52 0.80
N GLY A 65 7.09 9.19 -0.18
CA GLY A 65 6.07 8.59 -1.03
C GLY A 65 6.74 7.91 -2.22
N TYR A 66 6.34 6.68 -2.52
CA TYR A 66 6.81 5.94 -3.68
C TYR A 66 5.63 5.47 -4.54
N ASP A 67 5.51 6.00 -5.76
CA ASP A 67 4.38 5.70 -6.65
C ASP A 67 4.87 5.45 -8.09
N VAL A 68 4.15 4.61 -8.83
CA VAL A 68 4.42 4.34 -10.25
C VAL A 68 3.78 5.39 -11.17
N SER A 69 2.80 6.14 -10.68
CA SER A 69 2.03 7.10 -11.45
C SER A 69 2.33 8.53 -11.03
N SER A 70 2.63 9.38 -12.01
CA SER A 70 2.74 10.82 -11.81
C SER A 70 1.39 11.56 -11.84
N LYS A 71 0.29 10.88 -12.18
CA LYS A 71 -1.03 11.50 -12.43
C LYS A 71 -1.54 12.34 -11.25
N TYR A 72 -1.29 11.90 -10.03
CA TYR A 72 -1.80 12.55 -8.82
C TYR A 72 -0.74 13.31 -8.03
N LYS A 73 0.47 13.44 -8.60
CA LYS A 73 1.63 14.08 -7.95
C LYS A 73 1.31 15.46 -7.38
N GLU A 74 0.76 16.35 -8.20
CA GLU A 74 0.46 17.73 -7.79
C GLU A 74 -0.54 17.77 -6.64
N ARG A 75 -1.61 16.98 -6.74
CA ARG A 75 -2.63 16.89 -5.68
C ARG A 75 -2.06 16.31 -4.38
N LEU A 76 -1.23 15.28 -4.48
CA LEU A 76 -0.57 14.68 -3.32
C LEU A 76 0.33 15.69 -2.60
N LEU A 77 1.18 16.40 -3.36
CA LEU A 77 2.09 17.41 -2.80
C LEU A 77 1.33 18.59 -2.18
N GLU A 78 0.25 19.06 -2.84
CA GLU A 78 -0.59 20.12 -2.27
C GLU A 78 -1.27 19.65 -0.97
N THR A 79 -1.78 18.41 -0.92
CA THR A 79 -2.38 17.85 0.29
C THR A 79 -1.34 17.74 1.42
N ALA A 80 -0.12 17.30 1.13
CA ALA A 80 0.97 17.21 2.10
C ALA A 80 1.33 18.59 2.66
N LYS A 81 1.45 19.61 1.78
CA LYS A 81 1.72 21.01 2.16
C LYS A 81 0.64 21.57 3.08
N GLN A 82 -0.64 21.39 2.74
CA GLN A 82 -1.76 21.86 3.57
C GLN A 82 -1.74 21.22 4.97
N ARG A 83 -1.22 20.01 5.10
CA ARG A 83 -1.09 19.26 6.35
C ARG A 83 0.24 19.43 7.07
N LYS A 84 1.15 20.25 6.51
CA LYS A 84 2.51 20.46 7.03
C LYS A 84 3.33 19.17 7.14
N ILE A 85 3.10 18.22 6.24
CA ILE A 85 3.85 16.96 6.19
C ILE A 85 5.02 17.15 5.25
N GLU A 86 6.23 16.85 5.75
CA GLU A 86 7.45 16.78 4.93
C GLU A 86 7.37 15.51 4.07
N LEU A 87 7.03 15.66 2.79
CA LEU A 87 6.90 14.57 1.83
C LEU A 87 7.97 14.65 0.74
N ASN A 88 8.87 13.67 0.72
CA ASN A 88 9.74 13.39 -0.41
C ASN A 88 9.04 12.40 -1.35
N LEU A 89 8.73 12.80 -2.60
CA LEU A 89 7.99 11.95 -3.55
C LEU A 89 8.91 11.42 -4.64
N ILE A 90 8.99 10.11 -4.73
CA ILE A 90 9.68 9.35 -5.78
C ILE A 90 8.63 8.79 -6.72
N ILE A 91 8.72 9.12 -8.01
CA ILE A 91 7.94 8.49 -9.07
C ILE A 91 8.90 7.60 -9.86
N ASP A 92 8.73 6.30 -9.69
CA ASP A 92 9.53 5.30 -10.39
C ASP A 92 8.63 4.41 -11.25
N LYS A 93 9.04 4.23 -12.50
CA LYS A 93 8.33 3.42 -13.47
C LYS A 93 8.73 1.95 -13.44
N ALA A 94 9.71 1.58 -12.65
CA ALA A 94 10.08 0.19 -12.48
C ALA A 94 9.02 -0.55 -11.62
N ILE A 95 8.66 -1.76 -12.03
CA ILE A 95 7.92 -2.68 -11.16
C ILE A 95 8.88 -3.08 -10.04
N LEU A 96 8.49 -2.80 -8.82
CA LEU A 96 9.35 -2.72 -7.67
C LEU A 96 9.58 -4.09 -7.06
N THR A 97 10.44 -4.84 -7.65
CA THR A 97 10.98 -6.06 -7.02
C THR A 97 12.29 -5.80 -6.26
N GLU A 98 12.86 -4.59 -6.41
CA GLU A 98 14.08 -4.20 -5.72
C GLU A 98 14.13 -2.68 -5.55
N PHE A 99 14.09 -2.20 -4.31
CA PHE A 99 14.24 -0.79 -3.98
C PHE A 99 15.70 -0.40 -3.83
N SER A 100 16.05 0.80 -4.27
CA SER A 100 17.39 1.39 -4.03
C SER A 100 17.61 1.89 -2.58
N PHE A 101 16.74 1.49 -1.64
CA PHE A 101 16.86 1.81 -0.22
C PHE A 101 17.69 0.77 0.53
N ASN A 102 18.35 1.20 1.62
CA ASN A 102 19.09 0.32 2.50
C ASN A 102 18.15 -0.56 3.35
N ASN A 103 18.70 -1.65 3.92
CA ASN A 103 17.98 -2.46 4.89
C ASN A 103 17.61 -1.61 6.11
N ASN A 104 16.35 -1.73 6.56
CA ASN A 104 15.81 -0.99 7.71
C ASN A 104 16.00 0.54 7.60
N GLU A 105 15.96 1.08 6.39
CA GLU A 105 16.08 2.52 6.17
C GLU A 105 14.88 3.29 6.74
N PHE A 106 13.74 2.64 6.84
CA PHE A 106 12.49 3.20 7.37
C PHE A 106 12.09 2.52 8.68
N ASP A 107 11.43 3.27 9.56
CA ASP A 107 10.81 2.71 10.75
C ASP A 107 9.51 1.97 10.42
N ALA A 108 8.80 2.43 9.39
CA ALA A 108 7.60 1.79 8.88
C ALA A 108 7.45 1.94 7.36
N VAL A 109 6.94 0.89 6.72
CA VAL A 109 6.27 1.00 5.41
C VAL A 109 4.77 1.02 5.66
N VAL A 110 4.06 1.87 4.93
CA VAL A 110 2.58 1.90 4.89
C VAL A 110 2.13 1.65 3.46
N SER A 111 1.25 0.67 3.25
CA SER A 111 0.70 0.37 1.92
C SER A 111 -0.79 0.06 2.02
N ILE A 112 -1.61 0.96 1.49
CA ILE A 112 -3.06 0.90 1.64
C ILE A 112 -3.75 0.75 0.29
N SER A 113 -4.32 -0.43 0.04
CA SER A 113 -5.01 -0.78 -1.21
C SER A 113 -4.10 -0.76 -2.45
N VAL A 114 -2.85 -1.19 -2.30
CA VAL A 114 -1.86 -1.27 -3.38
C VAL A 114 -1.51 -2.72 -3.72
N LEU A 115 -1.25 -3.57 -2.72
CA LEU A 115 -0.77 -4.93 -2.93
C LEU A 115 -1.76 -5.81 -3.71
N LEU A 116 -3.08 -5.55 -3.57
CA LEU A 116 -4.09 -6.26 -4.38
C LEU A 116 -3.93 -6.03 -5.89
N HIS A 117 -3.20 -5.02 -6.31
CA HIS A 117 -2.95 -4.72 -7.73
C HIS A 117 -1.63 -5.29 -8.23
N GLN A 118 -0.87 -5.96 -7.39
CA GLN A 118 0.39 -6.58 -7.79
C GLN A 118 0.12 -7.98 -8.35
N PRO A 119 0.71 -8.34 -9.51
CA PRO A 119 0.55 -9.68 -10.05
C PRO A 119 1.08 -10.78 -9.10
N PRO A 120 0.50 -11.99 -9.12
CA PRO A 120 0.97 -13.11 -8.29
C PRO A 120 2.47 -13.43 -8.41
N LYS A 121 3.03 -13.24 -9.60
CA LYS A 121 4.46 -13.45 -9.85
C LYS A 121 5.39 -12.44 -9.14
N ASP A 122 4.88 -11.27 -8.77
CA ASP A 122 5.67 -10.16 -8.23
C ASP A 122 5.41 -9.92 -6.74
N ILE A 123 4.25 -10.34 -6.22
CA ILE A 123 3.80 -9.99 -4.85
C ILE A 123 4.76 -10.47 -3.76
N VAL A 124 5.34 -11.69 -3.92
CA VAL A 124 6.28 -12.25 -2.94
C VAL A 124 7.53 -11.37 -2.83
N ASN A 125 8.15 -11.05 -3.97
CA ASN A 125 9.34 -10.19 -4.00
C ASN A 125 9.06 -8.80 -3.42
N ILE A 126 7.91 -8.21 -3.77
CA ILE A 126 7.50 -6.91 -3.23
C ILE A 126 7.36 -6.97 -1.71
N MET A 127 6.66 -7.98 -1.16
CA MET A 127 6.49 -8.10 0.28
C MET A 127 7.82 -8.29 1.02
N CYS A 128 8.74 -9.09 0.46
CA CYS A 128 10.07 -9.26 1.02
C CYS A 128 10.88 -7.95 0.98
N GLU A 129 10.80 -7.19 -0.11
CA GLU A 129 11.49 -5.91 -0.23
C GLU A 129 10.91 -4.85 0.72
N LEU A 130 9.59 -4.77 0.88
CA LEU A 130 8.98 -3.88 1.86
C LEU A 130 9.45 -4.21 3.29
N ALA A 131 9.58 -5.51 3.63
CA ALA A 131 10.11 -5.95 4.91
C ALA A 131 11.63 -5.73 5.05
N ARG A 132 12.39 -5.79 3.96
CA ARG A 132 13.83 -5.53 3.98
C ARG A 132 14.13 -4.07 4.29
N VAL A 133 13.37 -3.15 3.71
CA VAL A 133 13.67 -1.70 3.83
C VAL A 133 13.09 -1.07 5.09
N ALA A 134 12.27 -1.79 5.88
CA ALA A 134 11.65 -1.24 7.09
C ALA A 134 11.62 -2.23 8.26
N THR A 135 11.55 -1.70 9.47
CA THR A 135 11.43 -2.50 10.68
C THR A 135 10.04 -3.11 10.86
N LYS A 136 9.02 -2.57 10.19
CA LYS A 136 7.64 -3.10 10.13
C LYS A 136 6.92 -2.62 8.86
N VAL A 137 5.96 -3.41 8.42
CA VAL A 137 5.12 -3.12 7.25
C VAL A 137 3.66 -3.15 7.64
N VAL A 138 2.94 -2.04 7.41
CA VAL A 138 1.52 -1.84 7.76
C VAL A 138 0.69 -1.89 6.48
N ILE A 139 -0.18 -2.88 6.37
CA ILE A 139 -0.94 -3.18 5.17
C ILE A 139 -2.45 -3.10 5.41
N VAL A 140 -3.16 -2.46 4.47
CA VAL A 140 -4.58 -2.71 4.26
C VAL A 140 -4.77 -3.14 2.80
N SER A 141 -5.39 -4.28 2.60
CA SER A 141 -5.65 -4.82 1.26
C SER A 141 -7.05 -5.41 1.17
N TRP A 142 -7.61 -5.43 -0.03
CA TRP A 142 -8.81 -6.20 -0.28
C TRP A 142 -8.48 -7.70 -0.23
N HIS A 143 -9.39 -8.48 0.35
CA HIS A 143 -9.24 -9.91 0.49
C HIS A 143 -10.63 -10.56 0.63
N ASN A 144 -10.84 -11.64 -0.08
CA ASN A 144 -12.06 -12.43 0.05
C ASN A 144 -11.73 -13.93 0.17
N PRO A 145 -11.88 -14.52 1.36
CA PRO A 145 -11.52 -15.91 1.60
C PRO A 145 -12.39 -16.93 0.84
N THR A 146 -13.49 -16.49 0.21
CA THR A 146 -14.36 -17.35 -0.59
C THR A 146 -13.97 -17.41 -2.06
N ILE A 147 -12.99 -16.62 -2.49
CA ILE A 147 -12.49 -16.59 -3.86
C ILE A 147 -11.11 -17.25 -3.87
N PRO A 148 -10.81 -18.14 -4.84
CA PRO A 148 -9.50 -18.75 -4.94
C PRO A 148 -8.38 -17.72 -4.97
N TYR A 149 -7.26 -18.04 -4.33
CA TYR A 149 -6.08 -17.20 -4.36
C TYR A 149 -5.50 -17.11 -5.79
N ASP A 150 -4.78 -16.04 -6.04
CA ASP A 150 -4.20 -15.68 -7.35
C ASP A 150 -5.19 -15.53 -8.50
N SER A 151 -6.49 -15.54 -8.19
CA SER A 151 -7.52 -15.17 -9.16
C SER A 151 -7.41 -13.68 -9.48
N SER A 152 -7.53 -13.35 -10.76
CA SER A 152 -7.57 -11.97 -11.25
C SER A 152 -9.01 -11.46 -11.37
N ASP A 153 -9.16 -10.15 -11.42
CA ASP A 153 -10.44 -9.46 -11.69
C ASP A 153 -11.56 -9.85 -10.73
N VAL A 154 -11.18 -10.07 -9.48
CA VAL A 154 -12.04 -10.65 -8.43
C VAL A 154 -13.02 -9.65 -7.80
N ARG A 155 -12.95 -8.37 -8.17
CA ARG A 155 -13.87 -7.33 -7.66
C ARG A 155 -15.00 -7.07 -8.66
N PRO A 156 -16.25 -6.90 -8.17
CA PRO A 156 -17.42 -6.67 -9.02
C PRO A 156 -17.51 -5.26 -9.62
N ASP A 157 -16.59 -4.36 -9.29
CA ASP A 157 -16.66 -2.92 -9.59
C ASP A 157 -15.78 -2.50 -10.77
N ASP A 158 -15.70 -3.25 -11.86
CA ASP A 158 -14.88 -2.96 -13.05
C ASP A 158 -13.40 -2.65 -12.78
N SER A 159 -12.93 -2.87 -11.56
CA SER A 159 -11.55 -2.69 -11.19
C SER A 159 -10.72 -3.88 -11.66
N LYS A 160 -10.31 -3.84 -12.93
CA LYS A 160 -9.38 -4.82 -13.51
C LYS A 160 -8.07 -4.86 -12.71
N PHE A 161 -7.39 -5.99 -12.79
CA PHE A 161 -6.11 -6.19 -12.12
C PHE A 161 -6.19 -6.09 -10.59
N CYS A 162 -7.23 -6.67 -10.00
CA CYS A 162 -7.32 -6.94 -8.57
C CYS A 162 -7.14 -8.43 -8.33
N PHE A 163 -6.12 -8.77 -7.56
CA PHE A 163 -5.77 -10.15 -7.22
C PHE A 163 -6.13 -10.45 -5.76
N ASN A 164 -6.52 -11.69 -5.50
CA ASN A 164 -6.77 -12.19 -4.16
C ASN A 164 -5.55 -13.01 -3.70
N HIS A 165 -4.68 -12.44 -2.88
CA HIS A 165 -3.45 -13.11 -2.43
C HIS A 165 -3.63 -13.83 -1.10
N ASP A 166 -2.92 -14.96 -0.93
CA ASP A 166 -2.73 -15.60 0.37
C ASP A 166 -1.54 -14.96 1.11
N TYR A 167 -1.77 -13.79 1.71
CA TYR A 167 -0.74 -13.07 2.43
C TYR A 167 -0.17 -13.86 3.63
N LYS A 168 -0.97 -14.77 4.24
CA LYS A 168 -0.49 -15.59 5.36
C LYS A 168 0.51 -16.63 4.90
N GLU A 169 0.20 -17.33 3.80
CA GLU A 169 1.10 -18.33 3.25
C GLU A 169 2.37 -17.66 2.69
N ILE A 170 2.24 -16.51 2.01
CA ILE A 170 3.39 -15.72 1.54
C ILE A 170 4.31 -15.36 2.73
N CYS A 171 3.75 -14.85 3.83
CA CYS A 171 4.55 -14.53 5.01
C CYS A 171 5.25 -15.76 5.60
N LYS A 172 4.53 -16.85 5.76
CA LYS A 172 5.03 -18.10 6.34
C LYS A 172 6.19 -18.70 5.51
N GLU A 173 6.04 -18.76 4.18
CA GLU A 173 7.05 -19.33 3.28
C GLU A 173 8.30 -18.48 3.12
N ASN A 174 8.24 -17.18 3.45
CA ASN A 174 9.33 -16.23 3.25
C ASN A 174 9.92 -15.67 4.56
N ASN A 175 9.72 -16.34 5.69
CA ASN A 175 10.21 -15.93 7.02
C ASN A 175 9.79 -14.49 7.39
N LEU A 176 8.56 -14.12 7.04
CA LEU A 176 7.95 -12.88 7.43
C LEU A 176 7.00 -13.12 8.61
N LYS A 177 7.25 -12.48 9.72
CA LYS A 177 6.44 -12.61 10.93
C LYS A 177 5.25 -11.67 10.89
N ILE A 178 4.05 -12.21 11.04
CA ILE A 178 2.83 -11.41 11.22
C ILE A 178 2.69 -11.05 12.70
N ASP A 179 2.72 -9.74 13.00
CA ASP A 179 2.52 -9.22 14.36
C ASP A 179 1.05 -8.97 14.68
N SER A 180 0.23 -8.61 13.70
CA SER A 180 -1.21 -8.46 13.86
C SER A 180 -1.97 -8.82 12.57
N TRP A 181 -3.21 -9.30 12.73
CA TRP A 181 -4.10 -9.64 11.62
C TRP A 181 -5.55 -9.41 11.99
N GLN A 182 -6.26 -8.62 11.20
CA GLN A 182 -7.69 -8.35 11.36
C GLN A 182 -8.38 -8.49 10.00
N TYR A 183 -9.61 -9.01 9.99
CA TYR A 183 -10.44 -9.10 8.80
C TYR A 183 -11.76 -8.36 9.00
N ASP A 184 -12.03 -7.40 8.12
CA ASP A 184 -13.33 -6.72 8.02
C ASP A 184 -14.18 -7.43 6.97
N ASN A 185 -15.11 -8.26 7.43
CA ASN A 185 -15.97 -9.04 6.55
C ASN A 185 -16.94 -8.17 5.73
N GLU A 186 -17.37 -7.02 6.25
CA GLU A 186 -18.26 -6.10 5.54
C GLU A 186 -17.52 -5.42 4.38
N ALA A 187 -16.33 -4.91 4.62
CA ALA A 187 -15.50 -4.25 3.62
C ALA A 187 -14.71 -5.22 2.73
N LYS A 188 -14.67 -6.52 3.07
CA LYS A 188 -13.78 -7.49 2.44
C LYS A 188 -12.33 -7.01 2.44
N GLN A 189 -11.86 -6.58 3.60
CA GLN A 189 -10.52 -6.04 3.77
C GLN A 189 -9.79 -6.72 4.91
N ILE A 190 -8.49 -6.91 4.72
CA ILE A 190 -7.57 -7.30 5.77
C ILE A 190 -6.72 -6.09 6.18
N TYR A 191 -6.41 -6.07 7.45
CA TYR A 191 -5.54 -5.13 8.13
C TYR A 191 -4.47 -5.96 8.83
N PHE A 192 -3.21 -5.81 8.46
CA PHE A 192 -2.15 -6.60 9.08
C PHE A 192 -0.84 -5.85 9.14
N VAL A 193 -0.02 -6.24 10.12
CA VAL A 193 1.36 -5.77 10.28
C VAL A 193 2.28 -6.97 10.22
N TYR A 194 3.34 -6.85 9.46
CA TYR A 194 4.38 -7.87 9.38
C TYR A 194 5.78 -7.24 9.34
N ARG A 195 6.78 -8.05 9.58
CA ARG A 195 8.18 -7.68 9.53
C ARG A 195 9.06 -8.88 9.15
N HIS A 196 10.32 -8.63 8.92
CA HIS A 196 11.29 -9.73 8.88
C HIS A 196 11.39 -10.40 10.25
N ASP A 197 11.51 -11.73 10.29
CA ASP A 197 11.67 -12.47 11.56
C ASP A 197 13.08 -12.28 12.15
#